data_c8c578e7b5cf5407f19f4b33f1123219
#
_entry.id   c8c578e7b5cf5407f19f4b33f1123219
#
_cell.length_a   1.000
_cell.length_b   1.000
_cell.length_c   1.000
_cell.angle_alpha   90.00
_cell.angle_beta   90.00
_cell.angle_gamma   90.00
#
_symmetry.space_group_name_H-M   'P 1'
#
loop_
_entity.id
_entity.type
_entity.pdbx_description
1 polymer ?
#
loop_
_entity_poly.entity_id
_entity_poly.type
_entity_poly.pdbx_seq_one_letter_code
_entity_poly.pdbx_strand_id
1 'polypeptide(L)'
;MSSQKDNKYRLYCSTGTIISKYNGFDYTLMNTVLTPIVRALSLDGCEFMMLTVFYEKFDEIVSYMEKVGMTFPVLHSDKEIGVLLGTGKEEDDREALRRFDANCAFARRLSADRIVIHLWGGLVSDKNSSHNISMIPAICDIAEKHGITPLIENIPCAAADPISHWEEINAIDSRARFIYDTRFGEFHRQNPDIPRHPFFKSGLVEHMHISDFLGEKGDFTRLRPILHPGEGQIDFHRIFSDIEENGYRGSITLESPVVFEDGSLDTDKLRRTLSFIKENV
;
A
#
# COMPACT_ATOMS: atom_id res chain seq x y z
N MET A 1 -23.45 -15.28 23.40
CA MET A 1 -23.43 -15.06 21.95
C MET A 1 -22.97 -13.62 21.75
N SER A 2 -21.67 -13.39 21.52
CA SER A 2 -21.17 -12.06 21.14
C SER A 2 -21.64 -11.81 19.70
N SER A 3 -22.40 -10.77 19.47
CA SER A 3 -22.69 -10.30 18.13
C SER A 3 -21.36 -9.99 17.48
N GLN A 4 -20.97 -10.79 16.47
CA GLN A 4 -19.93 -10.39 15.55
C GLN A 4 -20.39 -9.05 14.96
N LYS A 5 -19.75 -7.95 15.37
CA LYS A 5 -19.90 -6.68 14.63
C LYS A 5 -19.37 -6.97 13.24
N ASP A 6 -20.20 -6.91 12.22
CA ASP A 6 -19.73 -6.88 10.85
C ASP A 6 -18.72 -5.73 10.74
N ASN A 7 -17.48 -6.06 10.42
CA ASN A 7 -16.45 -5.05 10.27
C ASN A 7 -16.90 -4.06 9.19
N LYS A 8 -16.92 -2.78 9.52
CA LYS A 8 -17.32 -1.70 8.62
C LYS A 8 -16.39 -1.61 7.39
N TYR A 9 -15.13 -1.94 7.59
CA TYR A 9 -14.09 -1.95 6.56
C TYR A 9 -13.49 -3.34 6.41
N ARG A 10 -13.00 -3.65 5.22
CA ARG A 10 -12.16 -4.83 5.00
C ARG A 10 -10.76 -4.58 5.52
N LEU A 11 -10.26 -5.48 6.37
CA LEU A 11 -8.98 -5.34 7.03
C LEU A 11 -7.99 -6.37 6.49
N TYR A 12 -6.84 -5.89 6.07
CA TYR A 12 -5.75 -6.71 5.54
C TYR A 12 -4.45 -6.49 6.33
N CYS A 13 -3.51 -7.39 6.12
CA CYS A 13 -2.13 -7.25 6.57
C CYS A 13 -1.21 -7.38 5.37
N SER A 14 -0.28 -6.45 5.20
CA SER A 14 0.72 -6.55 4.15
C SER A 14 1.68 -7.71 4.40
N THR A 15 2.04 -8.46 3.35
CA THR A 15 3.11 -9.47 3.45
C THR A 15 4.47 -8.84 3.76
N GLY A 16 4.65 -7.56 3.43
CA GLY A 16 5.82 -6.77 3.79
C GLY A 16 6.04 -6.59 5.30
N THR A 17 5.03 -6.90 6.15
CA THR A 17 5.19 -6.89 7.60
C THR A 17 6.11 -7.99 8.11
N ILE A 18 6.19 -9.13 7.40
CA ILE A 18 6.95 -10.32 7.82
C ILE A 18 8.02 -10.75 6.80
N ILE A 19 7.98 -10.25 5.56
CA ILE A 19 8.91 -10.62 4.50
C ILE A 19 9.87 -9.46 4.24
N SER A 20 11.17 -9.70 4.39
CA SER A 20 12.21 -8.68 4.18
C SER A 20 13.56 -9.28 3.78
N LYS A 21 14.53 -8.43 3.46
CA LYS A 21 15.91 -8.85 3.21
C LYS A 21 16.56 -9.58 4.39
N TYR A 22 16.14 -9.29 5.61
CA TYR A 22 16.72 -9.86 6.83
C TYR A 22 16.36 -11.34 7.01
N ASN A 23 15.24 -11.81 6.44
CA ASN A 23 14.88 -13.23 6.41
C ASN A 23 14.96 -13.83 4.99
N GLY A 24 15.78 -13.23 4.10
CA GLY A 24 16.01 -13.74 2.76
C GLY A 24 14.78 -13.67 1.84
N PHE A 25 13.83 -12.78 2.15
CA PHE A 25 12.56 -12.65 1.41
C PHE A 25 11.75 -13.97 1.40
N ASP A 26 11.72 -14.65 2.54
CA ASP A 26 11.06 -15.95 2.70
C ASP A 26 9.52 -15.82 2.67
N TYR A 27 8.93 -16.04 1.49
CA TYR A 27 7.49 -16.02 1.31
C TYR A 27 6.77 -17.21 1.96
N THR A 28 7.50 -18.26 2.39
CA THR A 28 6.89 -19.42 3.07
C THR A 28 6.37 -19.07 4.47
N LEU A 29 6.84 -17.95 5.05
CA LEU A 29 6.34 -17.38 6.30
C LEU A 29 4.84 -17.01 6.22
N MET A 30 4.30 -16.86 5.02
CA MET A 30 2.86 -16.67 4.82
C MET A 30 2.04 -17.78 5.47
N ASN A 31 2.43 -19.04 5.27
CA ASN A 31 1.69 -20.17 5.82
C ASN A 31 1.92 -20.38 7.32
N THR A 32 3.17 -20.21 7.76
CA THR A 32 3.57 -20.56 9.14
C THR A 32 3.33 -19.42 10.14
N VAL A 33 3.28 -18.17 9.68
CA VAL A 33 3.19 -16.98 10.54
C VAL A 33 1.96 -16.14 10.22
N LEU A 34 1.83 -15.60 9.01
CA LEU A 34 0.82 -14.59 8.72
C LEU A 34 -0.60 -15.18 8.64
N THR A 35 -0.76 -16.30 7.94
CA THR A 35 -2.07 -16.95 7.80
C THR A 35 -2.71 -17.33 9.16
N PRO A 36 -1.97 -17.92 10.13
CA PRO A 36 -2.52 -18.16 11.45
C PRO A 36 -2.99 -16.90 12.18
N ILE A 37 -2.25 -15.79 12.04
CA ILE A 37 -2.60 -14.51 12.66
C ILE A 37 -3.87 -13.93 12.01
N VAL A 38 -3.90 -13.85 10.68
CA VAL A 38 -5.04 -13.32 9.91
C VAL A 38 -6.32 -14.11 10.23
N ARG A 39 -6.24 -15.44 10.28
CA ARG A 39 -7.38 -16.29 10.62
C ARG A 39 -7.83 -16.13 12.08
N ALA A 40 -6.89 -16.09 13.04
CA ALA A 40 -7.21 -15.92 14.45
C ALA A 40 -7.89 -14.57 14.74
N LEU A 41 -7.50 -13.53 14.02
CA LEU A 41 -8.09 -12.20 14.13
C LEU A 41 -9.29 -11.99 13.19
N SER A 42 -9.65 -12.99 12.37
CA SER A 42 -10.73 -12.88 11.38
C SER A 42 -10.56 -11.63 10.50
N LEU A 43 -9.36 -11.42 9.96
CA LEU A 43 -9.11 -10.40 8.93
C LEU A 43 -9.57 -10.93 7.57
N ASP A 44 -9.84 -10.01 6.63
CA ASP A 44 -10.42 -10.34 5.33
C ASP A 44 -9.40 -10.86 4.32
N GLY A 45 -8.11 -10.76 4.60
CA GLY A 45 -7.04 -11.23 3.72
C GLY A 45 -5.71 -10.54 3.95
N CYS A 46 -4.88 -10.57 2.92
CA CYS A 46 -3.57 -9.92 2.89
C CYS A 46 -3.42 -9.04 1.66
N GLU A 47 -2.58 -8.02 1.78
CA GLU A 47 -2.01 -7.34 0.64
C GLU A 47 -0.67 -7.97 0.29
N PHE A 48 -0.48 -8.35 -0.98
CA PHE A 48 0.78 -8.93 -1.41
C PHE A 48 1.77 -7.83 -1.81
N MET A 49 2.89 -7.72 -1.08
CA MET A 49 3.98 -6.80 -1.41
C MET A 49 4.89 -7.42 -2.47
N MET A 50 4.88 -6.87 -3.69
CA MET A 50 5.78 -7.29 -4.74
C MET A 50 7.20 -6.78 -4.47
N LEU A 51 8.17 -7.65 -4.62
CA LEU A 51 9.59 -7.34 -4.46
C LEU A 51 10.34 -7.74 -5.73
N THR A 52 11.36 -6.96 -6.09
CA THR A 52 12.15 -7.19 -7.30
C THR A 52 12.71 -8.63 -7.40
N VAL A 53 13.07 -9.23 -6.26
CA VAL A 53 13.58 -10.61 -6.20
C VAL A 53 12.55 -11.68 -6.55
N PHE A 54 11.27 -11.33 -6.68
CA PHE A 54 10.19 -12.27 -6.97
C PHE A 54 9.90 -12.44 -8.46
N TYR A 55 10.44 -11.60 -9.34
CA TYR A 55 10.16 -11.70 -10.79
C TYR A 55 10.50 -13.08 -11.39
N GLU A 56 11.59 -13.70 -10.94
CA GLU A 56 12.00 -15.02 -11.42
C GLU A 56 11.26 -16.19 -10.74
N LYS A 57 10.39 -15.90 -9.74
CA LYS A 57 9.71 -16.89 -8.91
C LYS A 57 8.18 -16.81 -8.99
N PHE A 58 7.63 -16.10 -9.96
CA PHE A 58 6.18 -15.86 -10.03
C PHE A 58 5.37 -17.15 -9.99
N ASP A 59 5.71 -18.16 -10.79
CA ASP A 59 4.97 -19.41 -10.84
C ASP A 59 5.05 -20.20 -9.53
N GLU A 60 6.23 -20.19 -8.90
CA GLU A 60 6.48 -20.86 -7.62
C GLU A 60 5.65 -20.20 -6.51
N ILE A 61 5.69 -18.85 -6.43
CA ILE A 61 4.97 -18.07 -5.41
C ILE A 61 3.47 -18.24 -5.59
N VAL A 62 2.93 -18.13 -6.81
CA VAL A 62 1.49 -18.32 -7.05
C VAL A 62 1.05 -19.71 -6.62
N SER A 63 1.78 -20.76 -7.05
CA SER A 63 1.46 -22.14 -6.66
C SER A 63 1.53 -22.37 -5.16
N TYR A 64 2.41 -21.65 -4.47
CA TYR A 64 2.50 -21.69 -3.02
C TYR A 64 1.30 -20.97 -2.36
N MET A 65 0.95 -19.77 -2.81
CA MET A 65 -0.16 -18.98 -2.26
C MET A 65 -1.51 -19.65 -2.47
N GLU A 66 -1.73 -20.33 -3.58
CA GLU A 66 -2.92 -21.15 -3.83
C GLU A 66 -3.08 -22.25 -2.76
N LYS A 67 -1.98 -22.89 -2.34
CA LYS A 67 -1.98 -23.91 -1.28
C LYS A 67 -2.22 -23.33 0.11
N VAL A 68 -1.76 -22.11 0.36
CA VAL A 68 -1.98 -21.39 1.62
C VAL A 68 -3.46 -21.09 1.84
N GLY A 69 -4.22 -20.89 0.75
CA GLY A 69 -5.66 -20.61 0.80
C GLY A 69 -5.97 -19.28 1.47
N MET A 70 -5.11 -18.28 1.27
CA MET A 70 -5.29 -16.89 1.69
C MET A 70 -5.79 -16.06 0.52
N THR A 71 -6.65 -15.07 0.78
CA THR A 71 -7.07 -14.10 -0.23
C THR A 71 -6.11 -12.92 -0.28
N PHE A 72 -5.83 -12.45 -1.51
CA PHE A 72 -4.97 -11.29 -1.78
C PHE A 72 -5.72 -10.27 -2.64
N PRO A 73 -6.68 -9.50 -2.09
CA PRO A 73 -7.49 -8.58 -2.87
C PRO A 73 -6.68 -7.43 -3.47
N VAL A 74 -5.54 -7.10 -2.86
CA VAL A 74 -4.67 -6.01 -3.26
C VAL A 74 -3.24 -6.53 -3.46
N LEU A 75 -2.60 -6.10 -4.53
CA LEU A 75 -1.16 -6.25 -4.74
C LEU A 75 -0.50 -4.88 -4.64
N HIS A 76 0.54 -4.75 -3.83
CA HIS A 76 1.43 -3.60 -3.88
C HIS A 76 2.50 -3.85 -4.93
N SER A 77 2.57 -3.02 -5.98
CA SER A 77 3.52 -3.19 -7.06
C SER A 77 4.98 -2.93 -6.63
N ASP A 78 5.91 -3.37 -7.46
CA ASP A 78 7.35 -3.08 -7.30
C ASP A 78 7.59 -1.56 -7.26
N LYS A 79 8.17 -1.09 -6.16
CA LYS A 79 8.44 0.35 -5.92
C LYS A 79 9.45 0.95 -6.92
N GLU A 80 10.28 0.12 -7.55
CA GLU A 80 11.22 0.57 -8.58
C GLU A 80 10.52 1.10 -9.83
N ILE A 81 9.25 0.78 -10.06
CA ILE A 81 8.47 1.30 -11.18
C ILE A 81 8.45 2.84 -11.14
N GLY A 82 8.10 3.43 -9.99
CA GLY A 82 8.08 4.89 -9.83
C GLY A 82 9.46 5.53 -9.88
N VAL A 83 10.51 4.81 -9.46
CA VAL A 83 11.90 5.28 -9.57
C VAL A 83 12.31 5.36 -11.04
N LEU A 84 11.99 4.36 -11.84
CA LEU A 84 12.27 4.31 -13.28
C LEU A 84 11.52 5.44 -14.01
N LEU A 85 10.22 5.58 -13.79
CA LEU A 85 9.41 6.68 -14.37
C LEU A 85 10.00 8.07 -14.03
N GLY A 86 10.50 8.22 -12.78
CA GLY A 86 11.09 9.49 -12.32
C GLY A 86 12.35 9.93 -13.09
N THR A 87 12.99 9.04 -13.86
CA THR A 87 14.17 9.40 -14.68
C THR A 87 13.79 10.21 -15.93
N GLY A 88 12.56 10.03 -16.44
CA GLY A 88 12.08 10.65 -17.67
C GLY A 88 12.80 10.16 -18.94
N LYS A 89 13.44 8.99 -18.89
CA LYS A 89 14.10 8.37 -20.03
C LYS A 89 13.20 7.32 -20.66
N GLU A 90 13.08 7.35 -21.98
CA GLU A 90 12.21 6.42 -22.71
C GLU A 90 12.54 4.94 -22.45
N GLU A 91 13.81 4.59 -22.28
CA GLU A 91 14.23 3.22 -21.96
C GLU A 91 13.75 2.77 -20.56
N ASP A 92 13.80 3.69 -19.57
CA ASP A 92 13.35 3.44 -18.20
C ASP A 92 11.81 3.42 -18.15
N ASP A 93 11.12 4.24 -18.93
CA ASP A 93 9.66 4.21 -19.08
C ASP A 93 9.19 2.86 -19.63
N ARG A 94 9.85 2.35 -20.70
CA ARG A 94 9.54 1.04 -21.26
C ARG A 94 9.72 -0.08 -20.22
N GLU A 95 10.78 -0.03 -19.45
CA GLU A 95 11.03 -1.03 -18.39
C GLU A 95 10.02 -0.89 -17.24
N ALA A 96 9.68 0.33 -16.83
CA ALA A 96 8.66 0.59 -15.81
C ALA A 96 7.28 0.00 -16.21
N LEU A 97 6.83 0.30 -17.44
CA LEU A 97 5.56 -0.22 -17.96
C LEU A 97 5.58 -1.75 -18.13
N ARG A 98 6.71 -2.33 -18.59
CA ARG A 98 6.90 -3.77 -18.68
C ARG A 98 6.79 -4.44 -17.29
N ARG A 99 7.41 -3.86 -16.27
CA ARG A 99 7.31 -4.34 -14.88
C ARG A 99 5.88 -4.20 -14.37
N PHE A 100 5.22 -3.09 -14.65
CA PHE A 100 3.85 -2.89 -14.22
C PHE A 100 2.89 -3.91 -14.88
N ASP A 101 3.02 -4.19 -16.17
CA ASP A 101 2.26 -5.24 -16.87
C ASP A 101 2.48 -6.62 -16.23
N ALA A 102 3.74 -6.97 -15.91
CA ALA A 102 4.07 -8.21 -15.21
C ALA A 102 3.46 -8.28 -13.81
N ASN A 103 3.45 -7.15 -13.06
CA ASN A 103 2.82 -7.08 -11.74
C ASN A 103 1.29 -7.22 -11.84
N CYS A 104 0.64 -6.62 -12.84
CA CYS A 104 -0.78 -6.81 -13.09
C CYS A 104 -1.12 -8.27 -13.44
N ALA A 105 -0.31 -8.91 -14.30
CA ALA A 105 -0.47 -10.33 -14.61
C ALA A 105 -0.34 -11.22 -13.36
N PHE A 106 0.63 -10.94 -12.50
CA PHE A 106 0.82 -11.63 -11.23
C PHE A 106 -0.36 -11.40 -10.26
N ALA A 107 -0.82 -10.15 -10.14
CA ALA A 107 -1.98 -9.79 -9.33
C ALA A 107 -3.24 -10.60 -9.73
N ARG A 108 -3.49 -10.72 -11.04
CA ARG A 108 -4.60 -11.54 -11.54
C ARG A 108 -4.51 -13.00 -11.14
N ARG A 109 -3.31 -13.56 -11.15
CA ARG A 109 -3.09 -14.96 -10.72
C ARG A 109 -3.33 -15.15 -9.22
N LEU A 110 -3.11 -14.11 -8.40
CA LEU A 110 -3.48 -14.10 -6.98
C LEU A 110 -4.95 -13.72 -6.74
N SER A 111 -5.73 -13.48 -7.80
CA SER A 111 -7.12 -13.01 -7.75
C SER A 111 -7.27 -11.62 -7.12
N ALA A 112 -6.23 -10.79 -7.18
CA ALA A 112 -6.32 -9.38 -6.81
C ALA A 112 -7.10 -8.60 -7.87
N ASP A 113 -7.88 -7.62 -7.43
CA ASP A 113 -8.63 -6.71 -8.29
C ASP A 113 -8.09 -5.26 -8.22
N ARG A 114 -7.13 -5.02 -7.35
CA ARG A 114 -6.48 -3.71 -7.13
C ARG A 114 -4.97 -3.86 -7.10
N ILE A 115 -4.28 -2.82 -7.58
CA ILE A 115 -2.83 -2.74 -7.55
C ILE A 115 -2.38 -1.36 -7.08
N VAL A 116 -1.62 -1.32 -5.98
CA VAL A 116 -1.00 -0.09 -5.48
C VAL A 116 0.23 0.22 -6.31
N ILE A 117 0.39 1.47 -6.71
CA ILE A 117 1.56 1.97 -7.43
C ILE A 117 2.12 3.23 -6.77
N HIS A 118 3.44 3.23 -6.57
CA HIS A 118 4.21 4.45 -6.39
C HIS A 118 4.47 5.06 -7.76
N LEU A 119 3.87 6.21 -8.05
CA LEU A 119 4.04 6.86 -9.35
C LEU A 119 5.40 7.57 -9.48
N TRP A 120 6.02 7.90 -8.36
CA TRP A 120 7.39 8.42 -8.24
C TRP A 120 8.09 7.75 -7.07
N GLY A 121 9.39 8.02 -6.85
CA GLY A 121 10.11 7.40 -5.75
C GLY A 121 11.58 7.79 -5.66
N GLY A 122 12.27 7.20 -4.68
CA GLY A 122 13.68 7.44 -4.40
C GLY A 122 13.97 8.86 -3.89
N LEU A 123 15.24 9.25 -3.94
CA LEU A 123 15.70 10.58 -3.48
C LEU A 123 15.27 11.73 -4.41
N VAL A 124 14.92 11.41 -5.65
CA VAL A 124 14.42 12.39 -6.63
C VAL A 124 12.96 12.74 -6.35
N SER A 125 12.22 11.79 -5.74
CA SER A 125 10.80 11.93 -5.44
C SER A 125 10.01 12.44 -6.66
N ASP A 126 9.14 13.43 -6.48
CA ASP A 126 8.26 14.01 -7.48
C ASP A 126 8.90 15.16 -8.32
N LYS A 127 10.23 15.27 -8.37
CA LYS A 127 10.89 16.35 -9.14
C LYS A 127 10.57 16.32 -10.63
N ASN A 128 10.20 15.16 -11.15
CA ASN A 128 9.78 14.98 -12.53
C ASN A 128 8.28 14.64 -12.64
N SER A 129 7.47 15.20 -11.76
CA SER A 129 6.05 14.84 -11.60
C SER A 129 5.25 14.99 -12.89
N SER A 130 5.48 16.04 -13.69
CA SER A 130 4.77 16.22 -14.96
C SER A 130 4.97 15.04 -15.92
N HIS A 131 6.20 14.47 -15.96
CA HIS A 131 6.47 13.28 -16.74
C HIS A 131 5.77 12.06 -16.13
N ASN A 132 5.96 11.80 -14.82
CA ASN A 132 5.34 10.66 -14.13
C ASN A 132 3.82 10.66 -14.32
N ILE A 133 3.18 11.82 -14.16
CA ILE A 133 1.73 11.98 -14.31
C ILE A 133 1.29 11.76 -15.75
N SER A 134 2.09 12.17 -16.74
CA SER A 134 1.79 11.91 -18.15
C SER A 134 1.74 10.42 -18.51
N MET A 135 2.32 9.54 -17.68
CA MET A 135 2.30 8.07 -17.87
C MET A 135 1.01 7.41 -17.36
N ILE A 136 0.14 8.14 -16.66
CA ILE A 136 -1.10 7.59 -16.07
C ILE A 136 -2.01 6.92 -17.11
N PRO A 137 -2.27 7.46 -18.30
CA PRO A 137 -3.10 6.76 -19.29
C PRO A 137 -2.54 5.39 -19.67
N ALA A 138 -1.23 5.28 -19.87
CA ALA A 138 -0.59 4.00 -20.19
C ALA A 138 -0.68 2.99 -19.02
N ILE A 139 -0.54 3.46 -17.79
CA ILE A 139 -0.74 2.66 -16.58
C ILE A 139 -2.18 2.17 -16.48
N CYS A 140 -3.16 3.05 -16.69
CA CYS A 140 -4.57 2.69 -16.68
C CYS A 140 -4.93 1.69 -17.79
N ASP A 141 -4.40 1.87 -19.00
CA ASP A 141 -4.61 0.93 -20.12
C ASP A 141 -4.05 -0.47 -19.82
N ILE A 142 -2.86 -0.55 -19.22
CA ILE A 142 -2.29 -1.82 -18.78
C ILE A 142 -3.15 -2.46 -17.69
N ALA A 143 -3.52 -1.71 -16.66
CA ALA A 143 -4.33 -2.23 -15.56
C ALA A 143 -5.70 -2.73 -16.07
N GLU A 144 -6.37 -1.96 -16.94
CA GLU A 144 -7.66 -2.32 -17.56
C GLU A 144 -7.56 -3.62 -18.39
N LYS A 145 -6.50 -3.80 -19.17
CA LYS A 145 -6.22 -5.03 -19.93
C LYS A 145 -6.24 -6.28 -19.03
N HIS A 146 -5.81 -6.14 -17.78
CA HIS A 146 -5.79 -7.19 -16.78
C HIS A 146 -7.07 -7.21 -15.90
N GLY A 147 -7.99 -6.26 -16.07
CA GLY A 147 -9.18 -6.11 -15.23
C GLY A 147 -8.83 -5.74 -13.78
N ILE A 148 -7.84 -4.88 -13.59
CA ILE A 148 -7.33 -4.42 -12.30
C ILE A 148 -7.48 -2.91 -12.19
N THR A 149 -7.79 -2.41 -11.00
CA THR A 149 -7.85 -0.97 -10.71
C THR A 149 -6.50 -0.49 -10.16
N PRO A 150 -5.82 0.49 -10.81
CA PRO A 150 -4.61 1.09 -10.27
C PRO A 150 -4.93 2.07 -9.16
N LEU A 151 -4.23 1.94 -8.03
CA LEU A 151 -4.34 2.79 -6.85
C LEU A 151 -3.06 3.60 -6.67
N ILE A 152 -3.13 4.91 -6.88
CA ILE A 152 -1.97 5.81 -6.75
C ILE A 152 -1.81 6.25 -5.30
N GLU A 153 -0.66 5.95 -4.72
CA GLU A 153 -0.37 6.25 -3.32
C GLU A 153 0.10 7.68 -3.11
N ASN A 154 -0.28 8.30 -1.97
CA ASN A 154 0.16 9.62 -1.52
C ASN A 154 1.60 9.62 -1.00
N ILE A 155 2.53 9.06 -1.76
CA ILE A 155 3.94 8.95 -1.34
C ILE A 155 4.62 10.30 -1.16
N PRO A 156 5.75 10.35 -0.40
CA PRO A 156 6.45 11.60 -0.10
C PRO A 156 6.83 12.40 -1.34
N CYS A 157 6.51 13.69 -1.31
CA CYS A 157 6.80 14.67 -2.34
C CYS A 157 7.84 15.68 -1.84
N ALA A 158 8.74 16.13 -2.72
CA ALA A 158 9.73 17.17 -2.47
C ALA A 158 9.40 18.46 -3.24
N ALA A 159 8.72 18.36 -4.39
CA ALA A 159 8.42 19.49 -5.27
C ALA A 159 7.01 20.06 -5.04
N ALA A 160 6.05 19.22 -4.63
CA ALA A 160 4.67 19.63 -4.38
C ALA A 160 4.11 18.89 -3.16
N ASP A 161 2.86 18.51 -3.20
CA ASP A 161 2.20 17.68 -2.19
C ASP A 161 1.31 16.61 -2.86
N PRO A 162 1.04 15.49 -2.17
CA PRO A 162 0.30 14.38 -2.77
C PRO A 162 -1.12 14.71 -3.22
N ILE A 163 -1.83 15.59 -2.52
CA ILE A 163 -3.22 15.94 -2.86
C ILE A 163 -3.26 16.69 -4.18
N SER A 164 -2.35 17.67 -4.37
CA SER A 164 -2.23 18.39 -5.63
C SER A 164 -1.95 17.45 -6.81
N HIS A 165 -1.09 16.45 -6.60
CA HIS A 165 -0.82 15.43 -7.62
C HIS A 165 -2.04 14.53 -7.89
N TRP A 166 -2.82 14.17 -6.89
CA TRP A 166 -4.06 13.42 -7.10
C TRP A 166 -5.05 14.17 -7.98
N GLU A 167 -5.18 15.50 -7.78
CA GLU A 167 -6.05 16.34 -8.59
C GLU A 167 -5.58 16.38 -10.06
N GLU A 168 -4.26 16.54 -10.28
CA GLU A 168 -3.66 16.51 -11.63
C GLU A 168 -3.86 15.15 -12.30
N ILE A 169 -3.62 14.05 -11.59
CA ILE A 169 -3.79 12.67 -12.07
C ILE A 169 -5.25 12.44 -12.49
N ASN A 170 -6.21 12.80 -11.63
CA ASN A 170 -7.63 12.61 -11.93
C ASN A 170 -8.11 13.47 -13.10
N ALA A 171 -7.50 14.64 -13.31
CA ALA A 171 -7.80 15.50 -14.46
C ALA A 171 -7.28 14.91 -15.79
N ILE A 172 -6.20 14.13 -15.76
CA ILE A 172 -5.63 13.46 -16.93
C ILE A 172 -6.36 12.17 -17.25
N ASP A 173 -6.60 11.32 -16.25
CA ASP A 173 -7.32 10.06 -16.43
C ASP A 173 -8.14 9.70 -15.19
N SER A 174 -9.45 9.78 -15.29
CA SER A 174 -10.38 9.52 -14.20
C SER A 174 -10.55 8.02 -13.86
N ARG A 175 -9.86 7.11 -14.55
CA ARG A 175 -9.83 5.67 -14.22
C ARG A 175 -8.92 5.38 -13.02
N ALA A 176 -7.93 6.23 -12.76
CA ALA A 176 -7.07 6.10 -11.59
C ALA A 176 -7.87 6.22 -10.29
N ARG A 177 -7.50 5.46 -9.28
CA ARG A 177 -8.00 5.55 -7.91
C ARG A 177 -6.83 5.86 -7.00
N PHE A 178 -7.13 6.12 -5.74
CA PHE A 178 -6.13 6.61 -4.80
C PHE A 178 -6.08 5.75 -3.55
N ILE A 179 -4.93 5.78 -2.91
CA ILE A 179 -4.69 5.16 -1.62
C ILE A 179 -4.10 6.19 -0.65
N TYR A 180 -4.61 6.19 0.57
CA TYR A 180 -4.16 7.05 1.65
C TYR A 180 -3.25 6.27 2.61
N ASP A 181 -1.93 6.52 2.56
CA ASP A 181 -0.98 6.10 3.61
C ASP A 181 -0.92 7.17 4.70
N THR A 182 -1.23 6.77 5.94
CA THR A 182 -1.29 7.67 7.11
C THR A 182 0.07 8.27 7.47
N ARG A 183 1.14 7.50 7.32
CA ARG A 183 2.53 7.94 7.56
C ARG A 183 2.93 9.03 6.58
N PHE A 184 2.61 8.86 5.31
CA PHE A 184 2.90 9.84 4.26
C PHE A 184 2.00 11.08 4.38
N GLY A 185 0.75 10.88 4.78
CA GLY A 185 -0.13 11.98 5.14
C GLY A 185 0.45 12.81 6.30
N GLU A 186 1.00 12.16 7.34
CA GLU A 186 1.63 12.86 8.47
C GLU A 186 2.95 13.51 8.07
N PHE A 187 3.76 12.88 7.22
CA PHE A 187 4.97 13.48 6.67
C PHE A 187 4.70 14.85 6.02
N HIS A 188 3.55 15.00 5.34
CA HIS A 188 3.10 16.25 4.75
C HIS A 188 2.22 17.12 5.66
N ARG A 189 1.86 16.66 6.87
CA ARG A 189 0.86 17.29 7.75
C ARG A 189 -0.52 17.44 7.08
N GLN A 190 -0.88 16.46 6.25
CA GLN A 190 -2.14 16.45 5.52
C GLN A 190 -3.17 15.46 6.09
N ASN A 191 -2.86 14.73 7.17
CA ASN A 191 -3.80 13.80 7.79
C ASN A 191 -5.15 14.45 8.18
N PRO A 192 -5.21 15.72 8.62
CA PRO A 192 -6.51 16.37 8.86
C PRO A 192 -7.29 16.71 7.60
N ASP A 193 -6.62 16.86 6.45
CA ASP A 193 -7.22 17.37 5.20
C ASP A 193 -7.64 16.23 4.27
N ILE A 194 -6.82 15.17 4.16
CA ILE A 194 -7.05 14.05 3.24
C ILE A 194 -8.43 13.41 3.43
N PRO A 195 -8.91 13.06 4.66
CA PRO A 195 -10.24 12.46 4.84
C PRO A 195 -11.38 13.39 4.45
N ARG A 196 -11.15 14.71 4.42
CA ARG A 196 -12.14 15.73 4.05
C ARG A 196 -12.13 16.07 2.57
N HIS A 197 -11.11 15.60 1.84
CA HIS A 197 -11.01 15.85 0.41
C HIS A 197 -12.19 15.24 -0.36
N PRO A 198 -12.73 15.90 -1.40
CA PRO A 198 -13.86 15.40 -2.18
C PRO A 198 -13.68 13.96 -2.70
N PHE A 199 -12.45 13.51 -2.93
CA PHE A 199 -12.14 12.16 -3.40
C PHE A 199 -12.50 11.05 -2.39
N PHE A 200 -12.51 11.36 -1.08
CA PHE A 200 -13.05 10.42 -0.09
C PHE A 200 -14.55 10.22 -0.25
N LYS A 201 -15.30 11.33 -0.32
CA LYS A 201 -16.77 11.30 -0.47
C LYS A 201 -17.22 10.71 -1.80
N SER A 202 -16.46 10.92 -2.87
CA SER A 202 -16.75 10.36 -4.19
C SER A 202 -16.34 8.89 -4.35
N GLY A 203 -15.66 8.32 -3.33
CA GLY A 203 -15.17 6.94 -3.37
C GLY A 203 -13.95 6.74 -4.27
N LEU A 204 -13.22 7.79 -4.62
CA LEU A 204 -11.98 7.69 -5.40
C LEU A 204 -10.79 7.21 -4.55
N VAL A 205 -10.82 7.41 -3.23
CA VAL A 205 -9.87 6.78 -2.29
C VAL A 205 -10.44 5.44 -1.88
N GLU A 206 -9.86 4.34 -2.41
CA GLU A 206 -10.40 2.99 -2.24
C GLU A 206 -9.63 2.13 -1.23
N HIS A 207 -8.46 2.59 -0.82
CA HIS A 207 -7.58 1.82 0.07
C HIS A 207 -6.82 2.73 1.03
N MET A 208 -6.40 2.18 2.17
CA MET A 208 -5.57 2.88 3.15
C MET A 208 -4.43 1.98 3.63
N HIS A 209 -3.25 2.57 3.78
CA HIS A 209 -2.14 2.00 4.55
C HIS A 209 -2.06 2.64 5.93
N ILE A 210 -1.92 1.79 6.94
CA ILE A 210 -1.75 2.19 8.33
C ILE A 210 -0.32 1.92 8.76
N SER A 211 0.40 2.99 9.04
CA SER A 211 1.69 3.02 9.74
C SER A 211 1.89 4.38 10.39
N ASP A 212 2.73 4.46 11.42
CA ASP A 212 2.93 5.70 12.16
C ASP A 212 4.17 6.47 11.69
N PHE A 213 4.26 7.73 12.08
CA PHE A 213 5.36 8.64 11.76
C PHE A 213 5.75 9.46 12.98
N LEU A 214 7.05 9.68 13.12
CA LEU A 214 7.60 10.60 14.13
C LEU A 214 8.69 11.46 13.49
N GLY A 215 8.44 12.73 13.30
CA GLY A 215 9.38 13.66 12.68
C GLY A 215 8.76 15.00 12.31
N GLU A 216 9.57 15.90 11.78
CA GLU A 216 9.12 17.17 11.25
C GLU A 216 8.48 17.00 9.85
N LYS A 217 7.70 18.01 9.44
CA LYS A 217 7.14 18.05 8.09
C LYS A 217 8.25 17.98 7.04
N GLY A 218 8.14 17.02 6.11
CA GLY A 218 9.08 16.91 4.99
C GLY A 218 10.44 16.32 5.34
N ASP A 219 10.61 15.75 6.54
CA ASP A 219 11.90 15.16 6.96
C ASP A 219 12.03 13.73 6.39
N PHE A 220 12.64 13.61 5.20
CA PHE A 220 12.92 12.35 4.55
C PHE A 220 13.76 11.38 5.39
N THR A 221 14.57 11.89 6.35
CA THR A 221 15.41 11.03 7.20
C THR A 221 14.58 10.25 8.22
N ARG A 222 13.34 10.67 8.46
CA ARG A 222 12.40 10.04 9.40
C ARG A 222 11.42 9.07 8.76
N LEU A 223 11.50 8.85 7.44
CA LEU A 223 10.69 7.83 6.77
C LEU A 223 11.08 6.39 7.17
N ARG A 224 12.19 6.22 7.84
CA ARG A 224 12.64 4.94 8.41
C ARG A 224 13.11 5.15 9.86
N PRO A 225 12.85 4.17 10.74
CA PRO A 225 12.05 2.95 10.54
C PRO A 225 10.56 3.27 10.34
N ILE A 226 9.80 2.31 9.77
CA ILE A 226 8.34 2.40 9.71
C ILE A 226 7.80 2.03 11.08
N LEU A 227 7.09 2.95 11.73
CA LEU A 227 6.58 2.80 13.09
C LEU A 227 5.21 2.13 13.08
N HIS A 228 4.89 1.39 14.14
CA HIS A 228 3.55 0.88 14.38
C HIS A 228 2.66 1.98 14.98
N PRO A 229 1.33 1.92 14.76
CA PRO A 229 0.38 2.78 15.44
C PRO A 229 0.64 2.90 16.94
N GLY A 230 0.78 4.15 17.43
CA GLY A 230 1.09 4.46 18.82
C GLY A 230 2.58 4.57 19.15
N GLU A 231 3.49 4.36 18.21
CA GLU A 231 4.92 4.56 18.38
C GLU A 231 5.41 5.93 17.85
N GLY A 232 4.57 6.63 17.08
CA GLY A 232 4.84 7.94 16.51
C GLY A 232 3.96 9.03 17.11
N GLN A 233 3.50 9.92 16.22
CA GLN A 233 2.73 11.11 16.62
C GLN A 233 1.34 11.18 15.99
N ILE A 234 0.94 10.16 15.20
CA ILE A 234 -0.36 10.14 14.52
C ILE A 234 -1.47 9.82 15.51
N ASP A 235 -2.48 10.67 15.57
CA ASP A 235 -3.71 10.39 16.31
C ASP A 235 -4.64 9.48 15.48
N PHE A 236 -4.46 8.16 15.63
CA PHE A 236 -5.26 7.17 14.90
C PHE A 236 -6.75 7.18 15.28
N HIS A 237 -7.10 7.51 16.53
CA HIS A 237 -8.50 7.65 16.90
C HIS A 237 -9.17 8.78 16.12
N ARG A 238 -8.44 9.88 15.92
CA ARG A 238 -8.90 10.99 15.10
C ARG A 238 -9.04 10.59 13.63
N ILE A 239 -8.04 9.89 13.07
CA ILE A 239 -8.08 9.42 11.67
C ILE A 239 -9.29 8.50 11.46
N PHE A 240 -9.51 7.53 12.34
CA PHE A 240 -10.64 6.59 12.21
C PHE A 240 -11.98 7.30 12.31
N SER A 241 -12.12 8.28 13.20
CA SER A 241 -13.30 9.16 13.26
C SER A 241 -13.48 9.96 11.98
N ASP A 242 -12.44 10.62 11.49
CA ASP A 242 -12.49 11.48 10.29
C ASP A 242 -12.87 10.67 9.03
N ILE A 243 -12.32 9.45 8.82
CA ILE A 243 -12.69 8.61 7.66
C ILE A 243 -14.13 8.09 7.78
N GLU A 244 -14.60 7.80 8.98
CA GLU A 244 -15.97 7.40 9.21
C GLU A 244 -16.94 8.53 8.89
N GLU A 245 -16.71 9.72 9.44
CA GLU A 245 -17.54 10.92 9.24
C GLU A 245 -17.60 11.33 7.76
N ASN A 246 -16.51 11.13 7.01
CA ASN A 246 -16.43 11.44 5.58
C ASN A 246 -16.83 10.28 4.66
N GLY A 247 -17.39 9.21 5.22
CA GLY A 247 -18.06 8.18 4.45
C GLY A 247 -17.16 7.20 3.73
N TYR A 248 -15.91 7.00 4.21
CA TYR A 248 -15.01 6.00 3.65
C TYR A 248 -15.66 4.61 3.59
N ARG A 249 -15.36 3.86 2.52
CA ARG A 249 -15.90 2.51 2.28
C ARG A 249 -14.87 1.54 1.73
N GLY A 250 -13.62 1.98 1.65
CA GLY A 250 -12.52 1.17 1.14
C GLY A 250 -11.99 0.15 2.16
N SER A 251 -10.83 -0.39 1.86
CA SER A 251 -10.12 -1.35 2.69
C SER A 251 -8.91 -0.72 3.40
N ILE A 252 -8.43 -1.37 4.45
CA ILE A 252 -7.34 -0.89 5.31
C ILE A 252 -6.29 -2.00 5.45
N THR A 253 -5.02 -1.68 5.19
CA THR A 253 -3.87 -2.59 5.35
C THR A 253 -2.89 -2.06 6.39
N LEU A 254 -2.44 -2.93 7.30
CA LEU A 254 -1.26 -2.65 8.13
C LEU A 254 0.01 -2.90 7.32
N GLU A 255 0.93 -1.92 7.26
CA GLU A 255 2.22 -2.03 6.56
C GLU A 255 3.46 -2.04 7.47
N SER A 256 3.32 -1.83 8.79
CA SER A 256 4.47 -1.74 9.69
C SER A 256 5.16 -3.09 9.87
N PRO A 257 6.48 -3.20 9.60
CA PRO A 257 7.21 -4.45 9.66
C PRO A 257 7.51 -4.87 11.09
N VAL A 258 7.56 -6.19 11.32
CA VAL A 258 7.94 -6.81 12.60
C VAL A 258 9.19 -7.68 12.48
N VAL A 259 9.98 -7.50 11.43
CA VAL A 259 11.21 -8.25 11.16
C VAL A 259 12.39 -7.55 11.81
N PHE A 260 13.12 -8.25 12.66
CA PHE A 260 14.39 -7.78 13.22
C PHE A 260 15.56 -8.00 12.25
N GLU A 261 16.71 -7.36 12.53
CA GLU A 261 17.91 -7.48 11.68
C GLU A 261 18.50 -8.89 11.65
N ASP A 262 18.22 -9.71 12.65
CA ASP A 262 18.61 -11.14 12.70
C ASP A 262 17.61 -12.06 11.96
N GLY A 263 16.58 -11.50 11.36
CA GLY A 263 15.53 -12.22 10.63
C GLY A 263 14.40 -12.77 11.50
N SER A 264 14.47 -12.64 12.82
CA SER A 264 13.39 -13.03 13.73
C SER A 264 12.19 -12.07 13.62
N LEU A 265 11.01 -12.51 14.14
CA LEU A 265 9.76 -11.78 14.01
C LEU A 265 9.14 -11.50 15.37
N ASP A 266 8.72 -10.27 15.61
CA ASP A 266 7.84 -9.92 16.75
C ASP A 266 6.35 -10.15 16.38
N THR A 267 5.94 -11.41 16.38
CA THR A 267 4.56 -11.79 16.05
C THR A 267 3.54 -11.29 17.06
N ASP A 268 3.95 -11.08 18.32
CA ASP A 268 3.06 -10.53 19.34
C ASP A 268 2.77 -9.05 19.10
N LYS A 269 3.79 -8.28 18.67
CA LYS A 269 3.60 -6.90 18.23
C LYS A 269 2.64 -6.84 17.05
N LEU A 270 2.83 -7.70 16.05
CA LEU A 270 1.94 -7.77 14.90
C LEU A 270 0.49 -8.02 15.31
N ARG A 271 0.26 -8.99 16.19
CA ARG A 271 -1.09 -9.31 16.72
C ARG A 271 -1.70 -8.11 17.46
N ARG A 272 -0.95 -7.49 18.37
CA ARG A 272 -1.44 -6.32 19.12
C ARG A 272 -1.83 -5.17 18.19
N THR A 273 -1.00 -4.86 17.20
CA THR A 273 -1.28 -3.76 16.26
C THR A 273 -2.52 -4.07 15.41
N LEU A 274 -2.64 -5.28 14.87
CA LEU A 274 -3.82 -5.67 14.08
C LEU A 274 -5.10 -5.67 14.93
N SER A 275 -5.02 -6.11 16.19
CA SER A 275 -6.16 -6.02 17.12
C SER A 275 -6.56 -4.58 17.40
N PHE A 276 -5.58 -3.71 17.65
CA PHE A 276 -5.82 -2.27 17.85
C PHE A 276 -6.57 -1.66 16.65
N ILE A 277 -6.11 -1.90 15.43
CA ILE A 277 -6.80 -1.39 14.23
C ILE A 277 -8.24 -1.94 14.19
N LYS A 278 -8.42 -3.25 14.33
CA LYS A 278 -9.74 -3.90 14.25
C LYS A 278 -10.74 -3.39 15.29
N GLU A 279 -10.28 -3.04 16.48
CA GLU A 279 -11.13 -2.56 17.58
C GLU A 279 -11.57 -1.09 17.42
N ASN A 280 -10.84 -0.33 16.61
CA ASN A 280 -11.02 1.12 16.48
C ASN A 280 -11.61 1.57 15.13
N VAL A 281 -11.84 0.66 14.17
CA VAL A 281 -12.40 0.97 12.84
C VAL A 281 -13.82 0.44 12.66
#